data_8ae5353897157889a29a6a5bee957212
#
_entry.id   8ae5353897157889a29a6a5bee957212
#
_cell.length_a   1.000
_cell.length_b   1.000
_cell.length_c   1.000
_cell.angle_alpha   90.00
_cell.angle_beta   90.00
_cell.angle_gamma   90.00
#
_symmetry.space_group_name_H-M   'P 1'
#
loop_
_entity.id
_entity.type
_entity.pdbx_description
1 polymer ?
#
loop_
_entity_poly.entity_id
_entity_poly.type
_entity_poly.pdbx_seq_one_letter_code
_entity_poly.pdbx_strand_id
1 'polypeptide(L)'
;MTVPTPAAATTPTLHRAWAADLDPATLYALLALRTAIFVVEQECPYQELDGRDLEPRTRHHWLADGGTVVATLRLLADPGGVLRIGRVCTRADARGRGLGHRLMDSVLAEVGDRPCVLDAQEVQEPFYARHGFVPAGERFVEDGIPHVPMERRRS
;
A
#
# COMPACT_ATOMS: atom_id res chain seq x y z
N MET A 1 20.46 -32.05 21.81
CA MET A 1 20.12 -31.29 20.62
C MET A 1 19.37 -30.03 21.00
N THR A 2 20.00 -28.90 20.95
CA THR A 2 19.37 -27.61 21.28
C THR A 2 18.50 -27.16 20.10
N VAL A 3 17.21 -26.98 20.35
CA VAL A 3 16.32 -26.37 19.38
C VAL A 3 16.76 -24.91 19.26
N PRO A 4 17.07 -24.41 18.06
CA PRO A 4 17.45 -23.02 17.93
C PRO A 4 16.28 -22.14 18.38
N THR A 5 16.56 -21.21 19.29
CA THR A 5 15.59 -20.20 19.69
C THR A 5 15.19 -19.43 18.45
N PRO A 6 13.88 -19.28 18.12
CA PRO A 6 13.49 -18.47 16.99
C PRO A 6 14.05 -17.07 17.18
N ALA A 7 14.67 -16.54 16.12
CA ALA A 7 15.15 -15.16 16.13
C ALA A 7 13.98 -14.24 16.50
N ALA A 8 14.20 -13.32 17.44
CA ALA A 8 13.19 -12.33 17.76
C ALA A 8 12.78 -11.59 16.50
N ALA A 9 11.46 -11.41 16.29
CA ALA A 9 10.96 -10.66 15.14
C ALA A 9 11.55 -9.25 15.18
N THR A 10 12.31 -8.88 14.13
CA THR A 10 12.85 -7.53 13.99
C THR A 10 11.74 -6.56 13.62
N THR A 11 11.86 -5.32 14.06
CA THR A 11 10.95 -4.25 13.64
C THR A 11 11.32 -3.84 12.22
N PRO A 12 10.39 -3.94 11.25
CA PRO A 12 10.68 -3.51 9.89
C PRO A 12 11.01 -2.03 9.81
N THR A 13 11.94 -1.68 8.94
CA THR A 13 12.37 -0.31 8.70
C THR A 13 11.49 0.34 7.63
N LEU A 14 11.04 1.56 7.90
CA LEU A 14 10.22 2.35 6.98
C LEU A 14 11.12 3.08 5.97
N HIS A 15 10.75 2.97 4.70
CA HIS A 15 11.40 3.65 3.58
C HIS A 15 10.37 4.38 2.73
N ARG A 16 10.81 5.45 2.05
CA ARG A 16 10.01 6.14 1.05
C ARG A 16 10.92 6.72 -0.02
N ALA A 17 10.46 6.72 -1.26
CA ALA A 17 11.21 7.26 -2.38
C ALA A 17 10.29 7.68 -3.52
N TRP A 18 10.73 8.71 -4.27
CA TRP A 18 10.13 9.01 -5.56
C TRP A 18 10.44 7.89 -6.55
N ALA A 19 9.57 7.68 -7.53
CA ALA A 19 9.76 6.65 -8.54
C ALA A 19 11.15 6.72 -9.19
N ALA A 20 11.62 7.93 -9.51
CA ALA A 20 12.92 8.13 -10.16
C ALA A 20 14.12 7.77 -9.28
N ASP A 21 13.92 7.72 -7.97
CA ASP A 21 15.01 7.46 -7.01
C ASP A 21 15.08 6.00 -6.56
N LEU A 22 14.14 5.16 -7.02
CA LEU A 22 14.17 3.73 -6.73
C LEU A 22 15.25 3.03 -7.55
N ASP A 23 16.07 2.22 -6.88
CA ASP A 23 16.95 1.32 -7.62
C ASP A 23 16.13 0.16 -8.23
N PRO A 24 16.64 -0.49 -9.29
CA PRO A 24 15.89 -1.55 -9.95
C PRO A 24 15.54 -2.73 -9.03
N ALA A 25 16.43 -3.09 -8.11
CA ALA A 25 16.20 -4.22 -7.20
C ALA A 25 15.07 -3.92 -6.23
N THR A 26 15.00 -2.71 -5.67
CA THR A 26 13.92 -2.28 -4.79
C THR A 26 12.60 -2.24 -5.55
N LEU A 27 12.57 -1.61 -6.72
CA LEU A 27 11.36 -1.58 -7.54
C LEU A 27 10.86 -2.98 -7.85
N TYR A 28 11.75 -3.89 -8.25
CA TYR A 28 11.40 -5.27 -8.54
C TYR A 28 10.77 -5.94 -7.30
N ALA A 29 11.35 -5.74 -6.11
CA ALA A 29 10.85 -6.33 -4.87
C ALA A 29 9.45 -5.81 -4.52
N LEU A 30 9.18 -4.50 -4.70
CA LEU A 30 7.86 -3.92 -4.48
C LEU A 30 6.83 -4.55 -5.42
N LEU A 31 7.15 -4.65 -6.70
CA LEU A 31 6.25 -5.22 -7.71
C LEU A 31 6.03 -6.72 -7.49
N ALA A 32 7.06 -7.46 -7.07
CA ALA A 32 6.95 -8.88 -6.78
C ALA A 32 5.99 -9.13 -5.60
N LEU A 33 6.10 -8.36 -4.53
CA LEU A 33 5.18 -8.47 -3.39
C LEU A 33 3.75 -8.17 -3.81
N ARG A 34 3.52 -7.10 -4.54
CA ARG A 34 2.20 -6.71 -5.01
C ARG A 34 1.57 -7.79 -5.90
N THR A 35 2.34 -8.35 -6.82
CA THR A 35 1.86 -9.42 -7.70
C THR A 35 1.52 -10.67 -6.91
N ALA A 36 2.35 -11.04 -5.94
CA ALA A 36 2.10 -12.21 -5.09
C ALA A 36 0.79 -12.10 -4.31
N ILE A 37 0.40 -10.89 -3.90
CA ILE A 37 -0.82 -10.67 -3.11
C ILE A 37 -2.02 -10.41 -4.00
N PHE A 38 -1.95 -9.42 -4.89
CA PHE A 38 -3.12 -8.97 -5.66
C PHE A 38 -3.49 -9.92 -6.79
N VAL A 39 -2.52 -10.60 -7.38
CA VAL A 39 -2.77 -11.52 -8.50
C VAL A 39 -2.83 -12.97 -8.01
N VAL A 40 -1.80 -13.43 -7.32
CA VAL A 40 -1.69 -14.85 -6.95
C VAL A 40 -2.58 -15.19 -5.74
N GLU A 41 -2.40 -14.51 -4.61
CA GLU A 41 -3.17 -14.81 -3.40
C GLU A 41 -4.66 -14.54 -3.59
N GLN A 42 -5.04 -13.42 -4.22
CA GLN A 42 -6.44 -13.07 -4.46
C GLN A 42 -7.03 -13.78 -5.68
N GLU A 43 -6.24 -14.59 -6.38
CA GLU A 43 -6.68 -15.33 -7.57
C GLU A 43 -7.36 -14.42 -8.60
N CYS A 44 -6.76 -13.24 -8.84
CA CYS A 44 -7.33 -12.20 -9.68
C CYS A 44 -6.39 -11.88 -10.85
N PRO A 45 -6.63 -12.46 -12.04
CA PRO A 45 -5.80 -12.14 -13.21
C PRO A 45 -6.18 -10.77 -13.77
N TYR A 46 -5.33 -9.77 -13.50
CA TYR A 46 -5.49 -8.41 -14.02
C TYR A 46 -4.12 -7.76 -14.21
N GLN A 47 -4.12 -6.59 -14.83
CA GLN A 47 -2.89 -5.85 -15.12
C GLN A 47 -2.41 -5.10 -13.88
N GLU A 48 -1.70 -5.78 -12.96
CA GLU A 48 -1.19 -5.18 -11.73
C GLU A 48 -0.18 -4.07 -12.02
N LEU A 49 0.71 -4.27 -12.98
CA LEU A 49 1.65 -3.27 -13.44
C LEU A 49 0.96 -2.40 -14.49
N ASP A 50 0.50 -1.24 -14.08
CA ASP A 50 -0.34 -0.34 -14.88
C ASP A 50 0.41 0.85 -15.48
N GLY A 51 1.73 0.91 -15.30
CA GLY A 51 2.58 2.01 -15.79
C GLY A 51 2.67 3.19 -14.83
N ARG A 52 1.80 3.28 -13.83
CA ARG A 52 1.77 4.44 -12.94
C ARG A 52 2.88 4.43 -11.89
N ASP A 53 3.55 3.30 -11.70
CA ASP A 53 4.66 3.19 -10.73
C ASP A 53 5.87 4.03 -11.09
N LEU A 54 6.00 4.38 -12.37
CA LEU A 54 7.13 5.14 -12.90
C LEU A 54 6.78 6.60 -13.19
N GLU A 55 5.55 7.03 -12.93
CA GLU A 55 5.16 8.43 -13.11
C GLU A 55 6.01 9.35 -12.21
N PRO A 56 6.40 10.53 -12.70
CA PRO A 56 7.36 11.39 -11.96
C PRO A 56 6.92 11.79 -10.56
N ARG A 57 5.60 11.86 -10.32
CA ARG A 57 5.04 12.25 -9.03
C ARG A 57 4.54 11.07 -8.22
N THR A 58 4.89 9.84 -8.60
CA THR A 58 4.57 8.65 -7.81
C THR A 58 5.57 8.50 -6.68
N ARG A 59 5.06 8.33 -5.48
CA ARG A 59 5.83 8.14 -4.26
C ARG A 59 5.57 6.74 -3.73
N HIS A 60 6.63 5.99 -3.49
CA HIS A 60 6.52 4.66 -2.90
C HIS A 60 6.89 4.70 -1.43
N HIS A 61 6.09 4.04 -0.60
CA HIS A 61 6.37 3.81 0.81
C HIS A 61 6.42 2.31 1.05
N TRP A 62 7.40 1.84 1.81
CA TRP A 62 7.49 0.41 2.11
C TRP A 62 8.17 0.15 3.44
N LEU A 63 7.93 -1.04 3.95
CA LEU A 63 8.58 -1.57 5.13
C LEU A 63 9.42 -2.76 4.73
N ALA A 64 10.67 -2.80 5.20
CA ALA A 64 11.61 -3.87 4.94
C ALA A 64 12.11 -4.49 6.24
N ASP A 65 12.15 -5.80 6.27
CA ASP A 65 12.66 -6.58 7.39
C ASP A 65 13.91 -7.30 6.92
N GLY A 66 15.07 -6.90 7.45
CA GLY A 66 16.35 -7.48 7.03
C GLY A 66 16.62 -7.36 5.54
N GLY A 67 16.19 -6.28 4.90
CA GLY A 67 16.35 -6.06 3.46
C GLY A 67 15.24 -6.67 2.60
N THR A 68 14.30 -7.40 3.20
CA THR A 68 13.15 -7.98 2.49
C THR A 68 11.92 -7.08 2.63
N VAL A 69 11.32 -6.69 1.53
CA VAL A 69 10.08 -5.90 1.54
C VAL A 69 8.94 -6.76 2.07
N VAL A 70 8.28 -6.28 3.13
CA VAL A 70 7.18 -7.00 3.78
C VAL A 70 5.83 -6.29 3.65
N ALA A 71 5.83 -5.01 3.33
CA ALA A 71 4.60 -4.24 3.12
C ALA A 71 4.91 -3.03 2.23
N THR A 72 3.94 -2.57 1.45
CA THR A 72 4.11 -1.41 0.59
C THR A 72 2.79 -0.72 0.29
N LEU A 73 2.87 0.53 -0.12
CA LEU A 73 1.80 1.28 -0.78
C LEU A 73 2.41 2.27 -1.77
N ARG A 74 1.59 2.79 -2.67
CA ARG A 74 2.01 3.88 -3.55
C ARG A 74 1.08 5.07 -3.39
N LEU A 75 1.64 6.26 -3.56
CA LEU A 75 0.91 7.52 -3.59
C LEU A 75 1.02 8.10 -5.00
N LEU A 76 -0.10 8.22 -5.68
CA LEU A 76 -0.18 8.75 -7.04
C LEU A 76 -0.66 10.20 -7.00
N ALA A 77 -0.22 10.99 -7.97
CA ALA A 77 -0.73 12.34 -8.19
C ALA A 77 -1.74 12.31 -9.33
N ASP A 78 -3.01 12.47 -8.99
CA ASP A 78 -4.10 12.57 -9.95
C ASP A 78 -4.22 14.02 -10.47
N PRO A 79 -4.93 14.24 -11.59
CA PRO A 79 -5.21 15.59 -12.07
C PRO A 79 -5.92 16.44 -11.00
N GLY A 80 -5.64 17.75 -11.00
CA GLY A 80 -6.31 18.69 -10.08
C GLY A 80 -5.70 18.73 -8.67
N GLY A 81 -4.51 18.15 -8.48
CA GLY A 81 -3.82 18.18 -7.18
C GLY A 81 -4.36 17.16 -6.18
N VAL A 82 -5.20 16.23 -6.61
CA VAL A 82 -5.70 15.15 -5.76
C VAL A 82 -4.66 14.05 -5.68
N LEU A 83 -4.37 13.58 -4.47
CA LEU A 83 -3.45 12.46 -4.24
C LEU A 83 -4.26 11.17 -4.07
N ARG A 84 -3.74 10.08 -4.61
CA ARG A 84 -4.41 8.78 -4.56
C ARG A 84 -3.51 7.72 -3.94
N ILE A 85 -3.95 7.14 -2.84
CA ILE A 85 -3.28 5.99 -2.22
C ILE A 85 -3.78 4.73 -2.91
N GLY A 86 -2.87 3.81 -3.23
CA GLY A 86 -3.23 2.54 -3.81
C GLY A 86 -2.20 1.46 -3.55
N ARG A 87 -2.55 0.25 -3.96
CA ARG A 87 -1.68 -0.93 -3.85
C ARG A 87 -1.16 -1.16 -2.43
N VAL A 88 -2.01 -0.92 -1.43
CA VAL A 88 -1.66 -1.17 -0.02
C VAL A 88 -1.69 -2.67 0.24
N CYS A 89 -0.57 -3.24 0.62
CA CYS A 89 -0.51 -4.68 0.91
C CYS A 89 0.59 -5.03 1.90
N THR A 90 0.37 -6.15 2.59
CA THR A 90 1.32 -6.73 3.55
C THR A 90 1.51 -8.20 3.23
N ARG A 91 2.77 -8.66 3.22
CA ARG A 91 3.09 -10.07 3.00
C ARG A 91 2.32 -10.93 4.01
N ALA A 92 1.80 -12.08 3.54
CA ALA A 92 0.88 -12.91 4.32
C ALA A 92 1.43 -13.27 5.71
N ASP A 93 2.71 -13.62 5.81
CA ASP A 93 3.36 -13.99 7.06
C ASP A 93 3.75 -12.81 7.96
N ALA A 94 3.54 -11.58 7.50
CA ALA A 94 3.82 -10.36 8.25
C ALA A 94 2.55 -9.63 8.71
N ARG A 95 1.38 -10.20 8.45
CA ARG A 95 0.09 -9.61 8.83
C ARG A 95 -0.15 -9.69 10.34
N GLY A 96 -1.04 -8.84 10.85
CA GLY A 96 -1.39 -8.80 12.27
C GLY A 96 -0.39 -8.07 13.15
N ARG A 97 0.56 -7.33 12.56
CA ARG A 97 1.62 -6.60 13.27
C ARG A 97 1.48 -5.08 13.16
N GLY A 98 0.37 -4.59 12.59
CA GLY A 98 0.13 -3.17 12.43
C GLY A 98 0.95 -2.51 11.31
N LEU A 99 1.52 -3.27 10.38
CA LEU A 99 2.39 -2.73 9.33
C LEU A 99 1.63 -1.84 8.35
N GLY A 100 0.41 -2.22 8.00
CA GLY A 100 -0.46 -1.38 7.16
C GLY A 100 -0.76 -0.04 7.80
N HIS A 101 -0.99 0.00 9.10
CA HIS A 101 -1.20 1.25 9.84
C HIS A 101 0.05 2.14 9.83
N ARG A 102 1.24 1.55 9.97
CA ARG A 102 2.50 2.29 9.89
C ARG A 102 2.69 2.94 8.51
N LEU A 103 2.35 2.22 7.44
CA LEU A 103 2.40 2.76 6.08
C LEU A 103 1.41 3.92 5.90
N MET A 104 0.19 3.76 6.41
CA MET A 104 -0.83 4.81 6.34
C MET A 104 -0.39 6.05 7.11
N ASP A 105 0.15 5.90 8.32
CA ASP A 105 0.66 7.02 9.09
C ASP A 105 1.77 7.76 8.33
N SER A 106 2.66 7.02 7.70
CA SER A 106 3.76 7.59 6.90
C SER A 106 3.24 8.40 5.71
N VAL A 107 2.35 7.82 4.92
CA VAL A 107 1.84 8.49 3.72
C VAL A 107 0.95 9.68 4.06
N LEU A 108 0.15 9.59 5.11
CA LEU A 108 -0.72 10.69 5.53
C LEU A 108 0.05 11.87 6.11
N ALA A 109 1.19 11.62 6.77
CA ALA A 109 2.10 12.67 7.20
C ALA A 109 2.66 13.43 5.98
N GLU A 110 2.95 12.74 4.89
CA GLU A 110 3.42 13.36 3.66
C GLU A 110 2.30 14.11 2.92
N VAL A 111 1.10 13.55 2.88
CA VAL A 111 -0.07 14.17 2.23
C VAL A 111 -0.44 15.49 2.92
N GLY A 112 -0.39 15.54 4.24
CA GLY A 112 -0.80 16.72 5.00
C GLY A 112 -2.29 17.05 4.76
N ASP A 113 -2.57 18.29 4.45
CA ASP A 113 -3.96 18.78 4.25
C ASP A 113 -4.44 18.69 2.80
N ARG A 114 -3.65 18.09 1.92
CA ARG A 114 -4.03 17.97 0.50
C ARG A 114 -5.18 16.97 0.34
N PRO A 115 -6.04 17.15 -0.69
CA PRO A 115 -7.08 16.17 -0.99
C PRO A 115 -6.47 14.78 -1.25
N CYS A 116 -7.03 13.78 -0.58
CA CYS A 116 -6.54 12.41 -0.68
C CYS A 116 -7.70 11.43 -0.81
N VAL A 117 -7.62 10.57 -1.81
CA VAL A 117 -8.65 9.58 -2.15
C VAL A 117 -8.04 8.20 -2.27
N LEU A 118 -8.88 7.20 -2.20
CA LEU A 118 -8.52 5.81 -2.52
C LEU A 118 -9.77 5.03 -2.89
N ASP A 119 -9.55 3.88 -3.54
CA ASP A 119 -10.61 2.90 -3.80
C ASP A 119 -10.30 1.68 -2.93
N ALA A 120 -11.08 1.51 -1.86
CA ALA A 120 -10.88 0.42 -0.91
C ALA A 120 -11.58 -0.84 -1.39
N GLN A 121 -10.92 -1.99 -1.29
CA GLN A 121 -11.66 -3.24 -1.30
C GLN A 121 -12.65 -3.18 -0.12
N GLU A 122 -13.89 -3.56 -0.36
CA GLU A 122 -14.97 -3.36 0.62
C GLU A 122 -14.65 -3.97 1.99
N VAL A 123 -13.98 -5.12 2.01
CA VAL A 123 -13.58 -5.77 3.27
C VAL A 123 -12.57 -4.96 4.07
N GLN A 124 -11.87 -4.02 3.43
CA GLN A 124 -10.87 -3.16 4.06
C GLN A 124 -11.42 -1.78 4.44
N GLU A 125 -12.69 -1.51 4.21
CA GLU A 125 -13.30 -0.22 4.57
C GLU A 125 -13.04 0.16 6.04
N PRO A 126 -13.22 -0.75 7.03
CA PRO A 126 -12.94 -0.41 8.43
C PRO A 126 -11.48 -0.02 8.69
N PHE A 127 -10.53 -0.64 7.98
CA PHE A 127 -9.11 -0.29 8.08
C PHE A 127 -8.89 1.18 7.70
N TYR A 128 -9.42 1.60 6.55
CA TYR A 128 -9.24 2.98 6.09
C TYR A 128 -10.06 3.98 6.91
N ALA A 129 -11.22 3.58 7.42
CA ALA A 129 -12.02 4.45 8.29
C ALA A 129 -11.24 4.88 9.54
N ARG A 130 -10.39 4.03 10.07
CA ARG A 130 -9.53 4.34 11.21
C ARG A 130 -8.50 5.43 10.91
N HIS A 131 -8.23 5.69 9.64
CA HIS A 131 -7.31 6.74 9.18
C HIS A 131 -8.04 7.99 8.68
N GLY A 132 -9.33 8.13 8.98
CA GLY A 132 -10.11 9.31 8.65
C GLY A 132 -10.75 9.28 7.26
N PHE A 133 -10.74 8.14 6.58
CA PHE A 133 -11.41 8.00 5.28
C PHE A 133 -12.87 7.65 5.45
N VAL A 134 -13.71 8.23 4.59
CA VAL A 134 -15.15 7.99 4.55
C VAL A 134 -15.57 7.65 3.13
N PRO A 135 -16.65 6.86 2.94
CA PRO A 135 -17.18 6.60 1.61
C PRO A 135 -17.50 7.90 0.87
N ALA A 136 -17.15 7.98 -0.42
CA ALA A 136 -17.24 9.20 -1.21
C ALA A 136 -17.81 8.96 -2.62
N GLY A 137 -18.52 7.88 -2.83
CA GLY A 137 -19.13 7.57 -4.11
C GLY A 137 -19.81 6.22 -4.12
N GLU A 138 -20.36 5.87 -5.28
CA GLU A 138 -21.02 4.58 -5.45
C GLU A 138 -20.03 3.43 -5.39
N ARG A 139 -20.43 2.35 -4.72
CA ARG A 139 -19.66 1.11 -4.70
C ARG A 139 -19.63 0.49 -6.08
N PHE A 140 -18.54 -0.16 -6.44
CA PHE A 140 -18.37 -0.78 -7.74
C PHE A 140 -17.63 -2.10 -7.61
N VAL A 141 -17.70 -2.91 -8.64
CA VAL A 141 -16.96 -4.18 -8.73
C VAL A 141 -15.87 -4.02 -9.77
N GLU A 142 -14.64 -4.30 -9.40
CA GLU A 142 -13.50 -4.28 -10.30
C GLU A 142 -12.77 -5.61 -10.18
N ASP A 143 -12.57 -6.28 -11.30
CA ASP A 143 -11.94 -7.60 -11.35
C ASP A 143 -12.60 -8.62 -10.40
N GLY A 144 -13.93 -8.56 -10.28
CA GLY A 144 -14.70 -9.44 -9.41
C GLY A 144 -14.67 -9.09 -7.92
N ILE A 145 -13.98 -8.02 -7.52
CA ILE A 145 -13.83 -7.62 -6.13
C ILE A 145 -14.65 -6.34 -5.86
N PRO A 146 -15.55 -6.36 -4.87
CA PRO A 146 -16.29 -5.15 -4.48
C PRO A 146 -15.37 -4.08 -3.90
N HIS A 147 -15.55 -2.84 -4.37
CA HIS A 147 -14.79 -1.67 -3.93
C HIS A 147 -15.71 -0.55 -3.49
N VAL A 148 -15.18 0.33 -2.64
CA VAL A 148 -15.82 1.58 -2.22
C VAL A 148 -14.85 2.73 -2.39
N PRO A 149 -15.24 3.79 -3.16
CA PRO A 149 -14.46 5.02 -3.21
C PRO A 149 -14.46 5.69 -1.85
N MET A 150 -13.30 6.14 -1.40
CA MET A 150 -13.18 6.81 -0.11
C MET A 150 -12.35 8.09 -0.24
N GLU A 151 -12.67 9.07 0.59
CA GLU A 151 -11.88 10.30 0.71
C GLU A 151 -11.57 10.57 2.17
N ARG A 152 -10.43 11.20 2.42
CA ARG A 152 -10.07 11.57 3.77
C ARG A 152 -10.78 12.87 4.14
N ARG A 153 -11.49 12.87 5.27
CA ARG A 153 -12.05 14.09 5.83
C ARG A 153 -10.92 14.98 6.32
N ARG A 154 -10.99 16.24 5.94
CA ARG A 154 -10.13 17.27 6.49
C ARG A 154 -10.66 17.70 7.84
N SER A 155 -9.77 17.83 8.78
CA SER A 155 -10.07 18.43 10.08
C SER A 155 -10.13 19.95 9.96
#